data_39d75ca1ed4164e8815a73788a137c23
#
_entry.id   39d75ca1ed4164e8815a73788a137c23
#
_cell.length_a   1.000
_cell.length_b   1.000
_cell.length_c   1.000
_cell.angle_alpha   90.00
_cell.angle_beta   90.00
_cell.angle_gamma   90.00
#
_symmetry.space_group_name_H-M   'P 1'
#
loop_
_entity.id
_entity.type
_entity.pdbx_description
1 polymer ?
#
loop_
_entity_poly.entity_id
_entity_poly.type
_entity_poly.pdbx_seq_one_letter_code
_entity_poly.pdbx_strand_id
1 'polypeptide(L)'
;MVKSEKKYIYPSLFTETFDDANFHIKYCLSFIKKYLIGNIAEIGAGCGSFTRHFLDEKITSLTLTEKDEKNVEILKSKYSDNKTVTVTRDSIFKINNKFDVVLYLHVLEHIKNDENEIKEATQKIKNDGFLIIMVPAHQKIYSNLDRNVGHFRRYEKEFFDKNFQSLQKIDFKYLDSAGYILYKLNKLFFKKEQYPSKLKIFIWDKLFTPLSALLDFLLRYKFGKCILAIYKKV
;
A
#
# COMPACT_ATOMS: atom_id res chain seq x y z
N MET A 1 9.94 -13.95 -32.97
CA MET A 1 8.77 -14.40 -32.19
C MET A 1 8.71 -13.55 -30.92
N VAL A 2 7.82 -12.56 -30.92
CA VAL A 2 7.55 -11.71 -29.76
C VAL A 2 6.75 -12.56 -28.79
N LYS A 3 7.33 -12.94 -27.63
CA LYS A 3 6.57 -13.57 -26.55
C LYS A 3 5.49 -12.58 -26.12
N SER A 4 4.23 -12.92 -26.38
CA SER A 4 3.08 -12.17 -25.86
C SER A 4 3.28 -11.99 -24.35
N GLU A 5 3.43 -10.76 -23.90
CA GLU A 5 3.35 -10.44 -22.48
C GLU A 5 1.99 -10.97 -21.99
N LYS A 6 2.00 -11.98 -21.13
CA LYS A 6 0.79 -12.42 -20.46
C LYS A 6 0.20 -11.21 -19.77
N LYS A 7 -0.95 -10.75 -20.25
CA LYS A 7 -1.73 -9.66 -19.65
C LYS A 7 -2.00 -10.10 -18.21
N TYR A 8 -1.27 -9.50 -17.27
CA TYR A 8 -1.45 -9.78 -15.86
C TYR A 8 -2.84 -9.27 -15.45
N ILE A 9 -3.71 -10.16 -15.06
CA ILE A 9 -5.03 -9.82 -14.52
C ILE A 9 -4.86 -9.86 -13.00
N TYR A 10 -4.87 -8.69 -12.36
CA TYR A 10 -4.87 -8.59 -10.91
C TYR A 10 -6.10 -9.35 -10.38
N PRO A 11 -5.96 -10.34 -9.50
CA PRO A 11 -7.13 -11.10 -9.07
C PRO A 11 -8.02 -10.20 -8.20
N SER A 12 -9.13 -9.72 -8.74
CA SER A 12 -10.13 -8.93 -8.01
C SER A 12 -10.59 -9.64 -6.72
N LEU A 13 -10.61 -10.99 -6.76
CA LEU A 13 -10.87 -11.83 -5.59
C LEU A 13 -9.86 -11.60 -4.43
N PHE A 14 -8.62 -11.23 -4.74
CA PHE A 14 -7.60 -10.99 -3.72
C PHE A 14 -7.84 -9.64 -3.02
N THR A 15 -8.14 -8.59 -3.78
CA THR A 15 -8.49 -7.28 -3.21
C THR A 15 -9.74 -7.36 -2.34
N GLU A 16 -10.78 -8.03 -2.80
CA GLU A 16 -12.01 -8.27 -2.03
C GLU A 16 -11.75 -9.03 -0.72
N THR A 17 -10.81 -9.99 -0.73
CA THR A 17 -10.51 -10.79 0.47
C THR A 17 -9.76 -9.97 1.53
N PHE A 18 -8.87 -9.06 1.12
CA PHE A 18 -8.17 -8.15 2.04
C PHE A 18 -9.00 -6.93 2.44
N ASP A 19 -10.07 -6.62 1.69
CA ASP A 19 -10.99 -5.53 2.02
C ASP A 19 -11.61 -5.69 3.42
N ASP A 20 -11.79 -6.95 3.88
CA ASP A 20 -12.32 -7.26 5.19
C ASP A 20 -11.29 -7.17 6.35
N ALA A 21 -10.00 -6.91 6.06
CA ALA A 21 -8.94 -6.82 7.05
C ALA A 21 -8.95 -5.47 7.82
N ASN A 22 -10.06 -5.16 8.46
CA ASN A 22 -10.32 -3.85 9.05
C ASN A 22 -9.39 -3.47 10.21
N PHE A 23 -8.97 -4.43 11.05
CA PHE A 23 -8.02 -4.14 12.15
C PHE A 23 -6.66 -3.79 11.60
N HIS A 24 -6.19 -4.54 10.60
CA HIS A 24 -4.90 -4.26 9.97
C HIS A 24 -4.89 -2.90 9.27
N ILE A 25 -5.92 -2.59 8.48
CA ILE A 25 -6.05 -1.30 7.81
C ILE A 25 -6.04 -0.15 8.83
N LYS A 26 -6.87 -0.25 9.88
CA LYS A 26 -6.93 0.78 10.94
C LYS A 26 -5.60 0.90 11.68
N TYR A 27 -4.92 -0.22 11.96
CA TYR A 27 -3.61 -0.22 12.58
C TYR A 27 -2.59 0.51 11.71
N CYS A 28 -2.50 0.21 10.42
CA CYS A 28 -1.62 0.91 9.49
C CYS A 28 -1.95 2.41 9.39
N LEU A 29 -3.24 2.75 9.27
CA LEU A 29 -3.68 4.14 9.18
C LEU A 29 -3.42 4.94 10.46
N SER A 30 -3.35 4.31 11.63
CA SER A 30 -3.06 5.01 12.89
C SER A 30 -1.73 5.78 12.87
N PHE A 31 -0.77 5.32 12.07
CA PHE A 31 0.53 5.99 11.92
C PHE A 31 0.52 7.16 10.95
N ILE A 32 -0.38 7.15 9.97
CA ILE A 32 -0.36 8.11 8.86
C ILE A 32 -1.51 9.12 8.92
N LYS A 33 -2.59 8.83 9.65
CA LYS A 33 -3.81 9.66 9.68
C LYS A 33 -3.53 11.15 9.97
N LYS A 34 -2.57 11.47 10.83
CA LYS A 34 -2.20 12.86 11.18
C LYS A 34 -1.61 13.65 10.00
N TYR A 35 -1.14 12.99 8.95
CA TYR A 35 -0.58 13.61 7.75
C TYR A 35 -1.62 13.76 6.63
N LEU A 36 -2.77 13.09 6.73
CA LEU A 36 -3.79 13.06 5.67
C LEU A 36 -4.65 14.33 5.73
N ILE A 37 -4.11 15.43 5.20
CA ILE A 37 -4.75 16.75 5.22
C ILE A 37 -4.56 17.41 3.83
N GLY A 38 -5.57 18.15 3.38
CA GLY A 38 -5.50 18.92 2.14
C GLY A 38 -5.80 18.09 0.89
N ASN A 39 -5.03 18.31 -0.18
CA ASN A 39 -5.18 17.63 -1.46
C ASN A 39 -4.35 16.36 -1.46
N ILE A 40 -4.99 15.21 -1.60
CA ILE A 40 -4.35 13.89 -1.49
C ILE A 40 -4.49 13.15 -2.83
N ALA A 41 -3.41 12.44 -3.21
CA ALA A 41 -3.49 11.39 -4.23
C ALA A 41 -3.23 10.03 -3.59
N GLU A 42 -4.15 9.09 -3.72
CA GLU A 42 -3.94 7.66 -3.45
C GLU A 42 -3.70 6.94 -4.77
N ILE A 43 -2.47 6.46 -4.97
CA ILE A 43 -2.07 5.77 -6.18
C ILE A 43 -2.37 4.27 -6.02
N GLY A 44 -3.14 3.70 -6.96
CA GLY A 44 -3.55 2.30 -6.92
C GLY A 44 -4.52 2.01 -5.79
N ALA A 45 -5.61 2.78 -5.69
CA ALA A 45 -6.57 2.70 -4.57
C ALA A 45 -7.32 1.35 -4.45
N GLY A 46 -7.19 0.46 -5.46
CA GLY A 46 -7.92 -0.80 -5.50
C GLY A 46 -9.44 -0.58 -5.44
N CYS A 47 -10.13 -1.31 -4.58
CA CYS A 47 -11.57 -1.10 -4.32
C CYS A 47 -11.84 -0.06 -3.20
N GLY A 48 -10.83 0.69 -2.76
CA GLY A 48 -10.94 1.74 -1.74
C GLY A 48 -10.90 1.21 -0.30
N SER A 49 -10.17 0.12 -0.07
CA SER A 49 -10.09 -0.52 1.25
C SER A 49 -9.49 0.40 2.32
N PHE A 50 -8.45 1.16 1.98
CA PHE A 50 -7.88 2.17 2.87
C PHE A 50 -8.70 3.46 2.86
N THR A 51 -9.07 3.96 1.68
CA THR A 51 -9.81 5.22 1.48
C THR A 51 -11.00 5.37 2.39
N ARG A 52 -11.84 4.34 2.54
CA ARG A 52 -13.05 4.36 3.38
C ARG A 52 -12.79 4.62 4.86
N HIS A 53 -11.56 4.43 5.33
CA HIS A 53 -11.21 4.59 6.74
C HIS A 53 -10.48 5.91 7.05
N PHE A 54 -10.06 6.66 6.03
CA PHE A 54 -9.35 7.92 6.26
C PHE A 54 -10.04 9.14 5.65
N LEU A 55 -11.02 8.95 4.77
CA LEU A 55 -11.75 10.07 4.17
C LEU A 55 -12.54 10.82 5.25
N ASP A 56 -12.10 12.04 5.55
CA ASP A 56 -12.71 12.92 6.54
C ASP A 56 -12.68 14.39 6.08
N GLU A 57 -13.21 15.31 6.91
CA GLU A 57 -13.34 16.75 6.63
C GLU A 57 -12.02 17.52 6.45
N LYS A 58 -10.91 16.94 6.85
CA LYS A 58 -9.58 17.56 6.67
C LYS A 58 -9.05 17.42 5.26
N ILE A 59 -9.69 16.55 4.48
CA ILE A 59 -9.32 16.29 3.09
C ILE A 59 -10.12 17.22 2.18
N THR A 60 -9.42 18.15 1.54
CA THR A 60 -10.07 19.14 0.64
C THR A 60 -10.33 18.56 -0.74
N SER A 61 -9.45 17.68 -1.23
CA SER A 61 -9.67 16.87 -2.42
C SER A 61 -8.90 15.54 -2.34
N LEU A 62 -9.48 14.50 -2.92
CA LEU A 62 -8.89 13.16 -2.97
C LEU A 62 -8.93 12.64 -4.40
N THR A 63 -7.76 12.44 -5.00
CA THR A 63 -7.63 11.79 -6.30
C THR A 63 -7.28 10.32 -6.08
N LEU A 64 -8.17 9.42 -6.47
CA LEU A 64 -7.98 7.97 -6.46
C LEU A 64 -7.56 7.53 -7.86
N THR A 65 -6.35 6.96 -7.99
CA THR A 65 -5.95 6.36 -9.25
C THR A 65 -6.07 4.85 -9.18
N GLU A 66 -6.57 4.22 -10.23
CA GLU A 66 -6.68 2.76 -10.32
C GLU A 66 -6.66 2.34 -11.80
N LYS A 67 -5.94 1.27 -12.13
CA LYS A 67 -5.81 0.79 -13.52
C LYS A 67 -6.85 -0.28 -13.88
N ASP A 68 -7.23 -1.09 -12.90
CA ASP A 68 -8.22 -2.14 -13.10
C ASP A 68 -9.62 -1.55 -13.27
N GLU A 69 -10.28 -1.90 -14.37
CA GLU A 69 -11.57 -1.31 -14.76
C GLU A 69 -12.69 -1.62 -13.75
N LYS A 70 -12.73 -2.86 -13.24
CA LYS A 70 -13.70 -3.28 -12.25
C LYS A 70 -13.56 -2.50 -10.95
N ASN A 71 -12.32 -2.32 -10.48
CA ASN A 71 -12.05 -1.52 -9.28
C ASN A 71 -12.41 -0.03 -9.50
N VAL A 72 -12.15 0.51 -10.68
CA VAL A 72 -12.56 1.89 -11.04
C VAL A 72 -14.07 2.05 -10.97
N GLU A 73 -14.83 1.08 -11.49
CA GLU A 73 -16.30 1.10 -11.42
C GLU A 73 -16.79 1.04 -9.96
N ILE A 74 -16.19 0.18 -9.13
CA ILE A 74 -16.48 0.09 -7.69
C ILE A 74 -16.22 1.44 -7.02
N LEU A 75 -15.05 2.06 -7.25
CA LEU A 75 -14.71 3.35 -6.67
C LEU A 75 -15.65 4.46 -7.11
N LYS A 76 -15.97 4.54 -8.39
CA LYS A 76 -16.92 5.53 -8.93
C LYS A 76 -18.31 5.37 -8.34
N SER A 77 -18.81 4.14 -8.22
CA SER A 77 -20.09 3.87 -7.57
C SER A 77 -20.07 4.24 -6.08
N LYS A 78 -19.00 3.90 -5.37
CA LYS A 78 -18.85 4.12 -3.92
C LYS A 78 -18.76 5.59 -3.53
N TYR A 79 -18.17 6.40 -4.39
CA TYR A 79 -17.92 7.83 -4.13
C TYR A 79 -18.67 8.75 -5.09
N SER A 80 -19.73 8.27 -5.78
CA SER A 80 -20.52 9.04 -6.75
C SER A 80 -21.02 10.39 -6.21
N ASP A 81 -21.44 10.41 -4.96
CA ASP A 81 -22.06 11.59 -4.33
C ASP A 81 -21.02 12.44 -3.57
N ASN A 82 -19.76 11.99 -3.50
CA ASN A 82 -18.72 12.71 -2.80
C ASN A 82 -17.94 13.63 -3.74
N LYS A 83 -18.27 14.92 -3.73
CA LYS A 83 -17.65 15.94 -4.61
C LYS A 83 -16.16 16.18 -4.35
N THR A 84 -15.62 15.73 -3.21
CA THR A 84 -14.20 15.86 -2.92
C THR A 84 -13.36 14.73 -3.53
N VAL A 85 -13.99 13.64 -3.99
CA VAL A 85 -13.32 12.47 -4.53
C VAL A 85 -13.36 12.46 -6.05
N THR A 86 -12.21 12.33 -6.68
CA THR A 86 -12.06 12.11 -8.13
C THR A 86 -11.42 10.76 -8.38
N VAL A 87 -12.06 9.94 -9.22
CA VAL A 87 -11.53 8.61 -9.61
C VAL A 87 -11.06 8.66 -11.04
N THR A 88 -9.80 8.28 -11.30
CA THR A 88 -9.19 8.25 -12.63
C THR A 88 -8.40 6.98 -12.90
N ARG A 89 -8.24 6.63 -14.18
CA ARG A 89 -7.33 5.57 -14.65
C ARG A 89 -5.93 6.09 -14.99
N ASP A 90 -5.70 7.38 -14.83
CA ASP A 90 -4.41 7.98 -15.14
C ASP A 90 -3.32 7.51 -14.17
N SER A 91 -2.13 7.31 -14.71
CA SER A 91 -0.94 7.12 -13.89
C SER A 91 -0.47 8.47 -13.34
N ILE A 92 0.38 8.44 -12.31
CA ILE A 92 0.99 9.64 -11.72
C ILE A 92 1.67 10.52 -12.78
N PHE A 93 2.18 9.94 -13.86
CA PHE A 93 2.82 10.64 -14.97
C PHE A 93 1.87 11.55 -15.77
N LYS A 94 0.59 11.22 -15.82
CA LYS A 94 -0.44 11.97 -16.57
C LYS A 94 -1.17 13.00 -15.71
N ILE A 95 -1.03 12.94 -14.40
CA ILE A 95 -1.65 13.88 -13.48
C ILE A 95 -0.82 15.17 -13.43
N ASN A 96 -1.42 16.31 -13.71
CA ASN A 96 -0.73 17.61 -13.68
C ASN A 96 -0.79 18.29 -12.31
N ASN A 97 -1.68 17.87 -11.43
CA ASN A 97 -1.88 18.45 -10.11
C ASN A 97 -0.70 18.17 -9.19
N LYS A 98 -0.49 19.07 -8.21
CA LYS A 98 0.37 18.84 -7.06
C LYS A 98 -0.46 18.62 -5.82
N PHE A 99 0.05 17.74 -4.94
CA PHE A 99 -0.67 17.24 -3.78
C PHE A 99 0.07 17.61 -2.47
N ASP A 100 -0.70 17.79 -1.42
CA ASP A 100 -0.16 17.90 -0.07
C ASP A 100 0.34 16.53 0.41
N VAL A 101 -0.32 15.44 -0.05
CA VAL A 101 0.08 14.06 0.27
C VAL A 101 -0.07 13.15 -0.95
N VAL A 102 0.94 12.32 -1.21
CA VAL A 102 0.87 11.21 -2.17
C VAL A 102 1.04 9.89 -1.42
N LEU A 103 0.11 8.96 -1.62
CA LEU A 103 0.05 7.67 -0.95
C LEU A 103 0.30 6.52 -1.93
N TYR A 104 1.17 5.60 -1.53
CA TYR A 104 1.35 4.28 -2.14
C TYR A 104 1.15 3.20 -1.06
N LEU A 105 -0.03 2.64 -0.98
CA LEU A 105 -0.41 1.66 0.04
C LEU A 105 -0.53 0.27 -0.59
N HIS A 106 0.54 -0.52 -0.55
CA HIS A 106 0.69 -1.82 -1.21
C HIS A 106 0.54 -1.74 -2.75
N VAL A 107 1.30 -0.86 -3.37
CA VAL A 107 1.24 -0.58 -4.82
C VAL A 107 2.61 -0.64 -5.48
N LEU A 108 3.66 -0.09 -4.87
CA LEU A 108 4.99 0.00 -5.48
C LEU A 108 5.57 -1.36 -5.86
N GLU A 109 5.26 -2.41 -5.12
CA GLU A 109 5.63 -3.79 -5.41
C GLU A 109 5.09 -4.32 -6.74
N HIS A 110 4.00 -3.72 -7.24
CA HIS A 110 3.38 -4.03 -8.52
C HIS A 110 3.93 -3.19 -9.69
N ILE A 111 4.82 -2.25 -9.41
CA ILE A 111 5.40 -1.36 -10.42
C ILE A 111 6.81 -1.84 -10.78
N LYS A 112 7.01 -2.21 -12.06
CA LYS A 112 8.30 -2.74 -12.51
C LYS A 112 9.42 -1.70 -12.41
N ASN A 113 9.13 -0.45 -12.81
CA ASN A 113 10.07 0.68 -12.76
C ASN A 113 9.67 1.63 -11.63
N ASP A 114 9.80 1.14 -10.39
CA ASP A 114 9.42 1.85 -9.17
C ASP A 114 10.31 3.07 -8.85
N GLU A 115 11.60 3.04 -9.23
CA GLU A 115 12.49 4.20 -9.05
C GLU A 115 11.99 5.40 -9.87
N ASN A 116 11.55 5.18 -11.12
CA ASN A 116 10.99 6.25 -11.96
C ASN A 116 9.62 6.73 -11.45
N GLU A 117 8.79 5.81 -10.97
CA GLU A 117 7.50 6.13 -10.33
C GLU A 117 7.69 7.05 -9.11
N ILE A 118 8.64 6.71 -8.23
CA ILE A 118 8.98 7.51 -7.04
C ILE A 118 9.48 8.91 -7.44
N LYS A 119 10.34 8.98 -8.45
CA LYS A 119 10.85 10.26 -8.96
C LYS A 119 9.70 11.16 -9.44
N GLU A 120 8.78 10.62 -10.21
CA GLU A 120 7.60 11.36 -10.69
C GLU A 120 6.68 11.75 -9.53
N ALA A 121 6.39 10.82 -8.62
CA ALA A 121 5.58 11.10 -7.44
C ALA A 121 6.16 12.24 -6.61
N THR A 122 7.48 12.27 -6.42
CA THR A 122 8.17 13.34 -5.70
C THR A 122 7.97 14.71 -6.36
N GLN A 123 7.91 14.77 -7.69
CA GLN A 123 7.63 16.02 -8.42
C GLN A 123 6.19 16.50 -8.22
N LYS A 124 5.24 15.58 -8.02
CA LYS A 124 3.82 15.91 -7.79
C LYS A 124 3.50 16.31 -6.35
N ILE A 125 4.46 16.24 -5.43
CA ILE A 125 4.29 16.72 -4.05
C ILE A 125 4.59 18.21 -4.00
N LYS A 126 3.77 18.97 -3.29
CA LYS A 126 4.03 20.38 -2.95
C LYS A 126 5.21 20.49 -1.98
N ASN A 127 5.82 21.67 -1.88
CA ASN A 127 6.75 21.95 -0.78
C ASN A 127 6.01 21.75 0.55
N ASP A 128 6.71 21.24 1.55
CA ASP A 128 6.16 20.81 2.85
C ASP A 128 5.16 19.64 2.80
N GLY A 129 4.86 19.10 1.61
CA GLY A 129 4.00 17.95 1.43
C GLY A 129 4.68 16.61 1.73
N PHE A 130 3.89 15.53 1.77
CA PHE A 130 4.34 14.21 2.21
C PHE A 130 4.22 13.15 1.12
N LEU A 131 5.20 12.25 1.10
CA LEU A 131 5.15 10.97 0.40
C LEU A 131 5.06 9.86 1.44
N ILE A 132 4.01 9.06 1.38
CA ILE A 132 3.77 7.96 2.30
C ILE A 132 3.71 6.65 1.52
N ILE A 133 4.56 5.72 1.90
CA ILE A 133 4.72 4.45 1.19
C ILE A 133 4.57 3.32 2.20
N MET A 134 3.71 2.35 1.89
CA MET A 134 3.60 1.09 2.59
C MET A 134 3.75 -0.06 1.60
N VAL A 135 4.71 -0.95 1.87
CA VAL A 135 5.08 -2.05 0.96
C VAL A 135 5.45 -3.31 1.75
N PRO A 136 5.36 -4.52 1.15
CA PRO A 136 5.84 -5.74 1.76
C PRO A 136 7.35 -5.71 1.92
N ALA A 137 7.82 -6.10 3.12
CA ALA A 137 9.23 -6.14 3.49
C ALA A 137 9.86 -7.51 3.22
N HIS A 138 11.20 -7.51 3.18
CA HIS A 138 12.08 -8.67 3.17
C HIS A 138 12.00 -9.53 1.90
N GLN A 139 12.86 -9.22 0.93
CA GLN A 139 13.01 -9.99 -0.31
C GLN A 139 13.26 -11.49 -0.05
N LYS A 140 13.92 -11.84 1.04
CA LYS A 140 14.19 -13.23 1.44
C LYS A 140 12.93 -14.08 1.65
N ILE A 141 11.81 -13.46 1.95
CA ILE A 141 10.53 -14.16 2.10
C ILE A 141 9.62 -14.04 0.87
N TYR A 142 10.11 -13.48 -0.24
CA TYR A 142 9.37 -13.48 -1.51
C TYR A 142 8.95 -14.90 -1.89
N SER A 143 7.71 -15.09 -2.33
CA SER A 143 7.08 -16.39 -2.49
C SER A 143 6.25 -16.50 -3.76
N ASN A 144 5.67 -17.68 -3.98
CA ASN A 144 4.71 -17.89 -5.05
C ASN A 144 3.44 -17.04 -4.88
N LEU A 145 3.04 -16.75 -3.64
CA LEU A 145 1.92 -15.83 -3.38
C LEU A 145 2.22 -14.45 -3.93
N ASP A 146 3.40 -13.89 -3.62
CA ASP A 146 3.82 -12.58 -4.15
C ASP A 146 3.79 -12.57 -5.68
N ARG A 147 4.31 -13.62 -6.32
CA ARG A 147 4.29 -13.76 -7.77
C ARG A 147 2.87 -13.83 -8.33
N ASN A 148 2.00 -14.59 -7.68
CA ASN A 148 0.62 -14.79 -8.13
C ASN A 148 -0.23 -13.52 -8.02
N VAL A 149 0.05 -12.67 -7.02
CA VAL A 149 -0.61 -11.36 -6.89
C VAL A 149 0.09 -10.26 -7.68
N GLY A 150 1.19 -10.58 -8.40
CA GLY A 150 1.88 -9.68 -9.32
C GLY A 150 2.92 -8.77 -8.69
N HIS A 151 3.45 -9.13 -7.54
CA HIS A 151 4.58 -8.44 -7.00
C HIS A 151 5.83 -8.71 -7.85
N PHE A 152 6.54 -7.66 -8.21
CA PHE A 152 7.88 -7.81 -8.80
C PHE A 152 8.91 -8.07 -7.72
N ARG A 153 8.70 -7.53 -6.50
CA ARG A 153 9.66 -7.58 -5.38
C ARG A 153 9.00 -7.36 -4.03
N ARG A 154 9.77 -7.62 -2.98
CA ARG A 154 9.60 -7.07 -1.65
C ARG A 154 10.76 -6.11 -1.36
N TYR A 155 10.62 -5.23 -0.38
CA TYR A 155 11.55 -4.15 -0.16
C TYR A 155 12.43 -4.39 1.07
N GLU A 156 13.66 -3.85 0.99
CA GLU A 156 14.59 -3.74 2.12
C GLU A 156 14.82 -2.26 2.42
N LYS A 157 15.33 -1.98 3.62
CA LYS A 157 15.59 -0.60 4.07
C LYS A 157 16.53 0.16 3.14
N GLU A 158 17.53 -0.52 2.57
CA GLU A 158 18.55 0.03 1.69
C GLU A 158 17.96 0.67 0.43
N PHE A 159 16.83 0.15 -0.07
CA PHE A 159 16.11 0.76 -1.19
C PHE A 159 15.63 2.18 -0.84
N PHE A 160 15.13 2.36 0.35
CA PHE A 160 14.64 3.66 0.83
C PHE A 160 15.79 4.63 1.15
N ASP A 161 16.88 4.15 1.71
CA ASP A 161 18.05 4.98 2.00
C ASP A 161 18.71 5.49 0.69
N LYS A 162 18.62 4.72 -0.41
CA LYS A 162 19.17 5.11 -1.72
C LYS A 162 18.27 6.07 -2.50
N ASN A 163 16.97 5.81 -2.56
CA ASN A 163 16.08 6.44 -3.57
C ASN A 163 15.35 7.69 -3.08
N PHE A 164 15.43 8.03 -1.80
CA PHE A 164 14.69 9.15 -1.19
C PHE A 164 15.59 10.25 -0.60
N GLN A 165 16.83 10.37 -1.07
CA GLN A 165 17.82 11.35 -0.54
C GLN A 165 17.40 12.80 -0.73
N SER A 166 16.56 13.11 -1.72
CA SER A 166 16.02 14.44 -1.97
C SER A 166 14.85 14.83 -1.06
N LEU A 167 14.41 13.92 -0.20
CA LEU A 167 13.31 14.12 0.74
C LEU A 167 13.80 13.95 2.18
N GLN A 168 13.21 14.70 3.09
CA GLN A 168 13.44 14.51 4.52
C GLN A 168 12.70 13.28 5.02
N LYS A 169 13.41 12.29 5.54
CA LYS A 169 12.80 11.12 6.19
C LYS A 169 12.16 11.54 7.52
N ILE A 170 10.86 11.39 7.64
CA ILE A 170 10.09 11.72 8.85
C ILE A 170 9.92 10.50 9.73
N ASP A 171 9.59 9.34 9.13
CA ASP A 171 9.38 8.10 9.87
C ASP A 171 9.69 6.87 9.00
N PHE A 172 10.15 5.82 9.64
CA PHE A 172 10.40 4.54 8.99
C PHE A 172 10.17 3.41 9.98
N LYS A 173 9.19 2.56 9.70
CA LYS A 173 8.75 1.49 10.57
C LYS A 173 8.60 0.18 9.83
N TYR A 174 8.93 -0.93 10.51
CA TYR A 174 8.42 -2.24 10.15
C TYR A 174 7.14 -2.51 10.95
N LEU A 175 6.12 -3.03 10.29
CA LEU A 175 4.82 -3.36 10.87
C LEU A 175 4.48 -4.83 10.61
N ASP A 176 3.58 -5.38 11.42
CA ASP A 176 3.08 -6.75 11.33
C ASP A 176 4.15 -7.82 11.61
N SER A 177 4.78 -7.70 12.78
CA SER A 177 5.79 -8.66 13.27
C SER A 177 5.21 -10.05 13.52
N ALA A 178 4.03 -10.18 14.14
CA ALA A 178 3.37 -11.47 14.32
C ALA A 178 2.99 -12.09 12.96
N GLY A 179 2.50 -11.28 12.01
CA GLY A 179 2.24 -11.72 10.64
C GLY A 179 3.49 -12.22 9.92
N TYR A 180 4.66 -11.62 10.19
CA TYR A 180 5.93 -12.14 9.65
C TYR A 180 6.27 -13.52 10.22
N ILE A 181 6.12 -13.72 11.52
CA ILE A 181 6.36 -15.02 12.18
C ILE A 181 5.40 -16.07 11.60
N LEU A 182 4.11 -15.73 11.53
CA LEU A 182 3.09 -16.60 10.96
C LEU A 182 3.40 -16.97 9.50
N TYR A 183 3.83 -16.00 8.71
CA TYR A 183 4.20 -16.23 7.31
C TYR A 183 5.39 -17.20 7.18
N LYS A 184 6.42 -17.07 8.01
CA LYS A 184 7.55 -18.00 8.05
C LYS A 184 7.12 -19.41 8.44
N LEU A 185 6.29 -19.54 9.47
CA LEU A 185 5.75 -20.84 9.90
C LEU A 185 4.90 -21.48 8.80
N ASN A 186 4.03 -20.70 8.14
CA ASN A 186 3.20 -21.18 7.05
C ASN A 186 4.05 -21.69 5.86
N LYS A 187 5.15 -21.00 5.53
CA LYS A 187 6.09 -21.43 4.48
C LYS A 187 6.77 -22.76 4.80
N LEU A 188 7.01 -23.05 6.08
CA LEU A 188 7.60 -24.32 6.53
C LEU A 188 6.60 -25.48 6.44
N PHE A 189 5.32 -25.25 6.76
CA PHE A 189 4.31 -26.30 6.91
C PHE A 189 3.35 -26.45 5.72
N PHE A 190 3.13 -25.36 4.93
CA PHE A 190 2.10 -25.32 3.88
C PHE A 190 2.66 -24.84 2.54
N LYS A 191 3.43 -25.68 1.87
CA LYS A 191 4.11 -25.34 0.60
C LYS A 191 3.18 -25.12 -0.62
N LYS A 192 1.88 -25.45 -0.56
CA LYS A 192 1.00 -25.57 -1.74
C LYS A 192 -0.11 -24.52 -1.87
N GLU A 193 -0.35 -23.66 -0.90
CA GLU A 193 -1.46 -22.70 -1.01
C GLU A 193 -1.12 -21.52 -1.92
N GLN A 194 -1.95 -21.29 -2.92
CA GLN A 194 -1.81 -20.18 -3.85
C GLN A 194 -2.33 -18.85 -3.26
N TYR A 195 -3.42 -18.89 -2.49
CA TYR A 195 -4.06 -17.74 -1.85
C TYR A 195 -4.57 -18.09 -0.45
N PRO A 196 -4.48 -17.18 0.53
CA PRO A 196 -5.07 -17.40 1.84
C PRO A 196 -6.61 -17.40 1.73
N SER A 197 -7.27 -18.32 2.44
CA SER A 197 -8.73 -18.34 2.52
C SER A 197 -9.25 -17.15 3.34
N LYS A 198 -10.53 -16.79 3.15
CA LYS A 198 -11.19 -15.73 3.97
C LYS A 198 -11.06 -16.00 5.47
N LEU A 199 -11.19 -17.26 5.91
CA LEU A 199 -11.01 -17.63 7.31
C LEU A 199 -9.59 -17.34 7.83
N LYS A 200 -8.55 -17.61 7.03
CA LYS A 200 -7.15 -17.32 7.41
C LYS A 200 -6.91 -15.82 7.52
N ILE A 201 -7.48 -15.02 6.61
CA ILE A 201 -7.41 -13.57 6.68
C ILE A 201 -8.17 -13.04 7.90
N PHE A 202 -9.36 -13.57 8.17
CA PHE A 202 -10.14 -13.22 9.36
C PHE A 202 -9.34 -13.49 10.66
N ILE A 203 -8.76 -14.69 10.79
CA ILE A 203 -7.93 -15.04 11.96
C ILE A 203 -6.70 -14.12 12.06
N TRP A 204 -6.04 -13.87 10.95
CA TRP A 204 -4.91 -12.95 10.92
C TRP A 204 -5.33 -11.53 11.33
N ASP A 205 -6.41 -11.00 10.78
CA ASP A 205 -6.89 -9.66 11.11
C ASP A 205 -7.31 -9.54 12.57
N LYS A 206 -8.10 -10.49 13.09
CA LYS A 206 -8.70 -10.38 14.44
C LYS A 206 -7.76 -10.78 15.57
N LEU A 207 -6.84 -11.72 15.33
CA LEU A 207 -5.97 -12.26 16.38
C LEU A 207 -4.52 -11.78 16.22
N PHE A 208 -3.96 -11.92 15.01
CA PHE A 208 -2.54 -11.60 14.79
C PHE A 208 -2.26 -10.11 14.60
N THR A 209 -3.19 -9.33 14.08
CA THR A 209 -2.99 -7.88 13.98
C THR A 209 -2.92 -7.18 15.34
N PRO A 210 -3.81 -7.42 16.32
CA PRO A 210 -3.63 -6.87 17.67
C PRO A 210 -2.34 -7.35 18.34
N LEU A 211 -1.97 -8.61 18.15
CA LEU A 211 -0.70 -9.14 18.65
C LEU A 211 0.49 -8.43 17.96
N SER A 212 0.40 -8.20 16.65
CA SER A 212 1.42 -7.42 15.93
C SER A 212 1.54 -6.01 16.48
N ALA A 213 0.44 -5.33 16.78
CA ALA A 213 0.48 -3.98 17.34
C ALA A 213 1.25 -3.92 18.67
N LEU A 214 1.06 -4.92 19.54
CA LEU A 214 1.81 -5.04 20.79
C LEU A 214 3.29 -5.36 20.53
N LEU A 215 3.58 -6.36 19.69
CA LEU A 215 4.95 -6.78 19.40
C LEU A 215 5.73 -5.70 18.66
N ASP A 216 5.12 -5.02 17.68
CA ASP A 216 5.74 -3.94 16.93
C ASP A 216 6.16 -2.80 17.86
N PHE A 217 5.32 -2.44 18.83
CA PHE A 217 5.65 -1.47 19.87
C PHE A 217 6.83 -1.93 20.74
N LEU A 218 6.81 -3.18 21.27
CA LEU A 218 7.89 -3.74 22.08
C LEU A 218 9.20 -3.85 21.30
N LEU A 219 9.14 -4.18 20.02
CA LEU A 219 10.29 -4.25 19.10
C LEU A 219 10.70 -2.88 18.54
N ARG A 220 10.07 -1.78 19.01
CA ARG A 220 10.31 -0.41 18.55
C ARG A 220 10.20 -0.29 17.02
N TYR A 221 9.28 -1.04 16.40
CA TYR A 221 9.03 -1.05 14.96
C TYR A 221 10.25 -1.39 14.10
N LYS A 222 11.21 -2.16 14.64
CA LYS A 222 12.45 -2.53 13.92
C LYS A 222 12.32 -3.84 13.15
N PHE A 223 11.18 -4.50 13.23
CA PHE A 223 10.94 -5.80 12.61
C PHE A 223 9.46 -5.99 12.29
N GLY A 224 9.14 -6.51 11.08
CA GLY A 224 7.77 -6.76 10.64
C GLY A 224 7.70 -7.18 9.18
N LYS A 225 6.52 -7.56 8.71
CA LYS A 225 6.28 -8.06 7.35
C LYS A 225 6.12 -6.93 6.33
N CYS A 226 5.79 -5.72 6.77
CA CYS A 226 5.59 -4.55 5.93
C CYS A 226 6.53 -3.41 6.36
N ILE A 227 6.93 -2.57 5.43
CA ILE A 227 7.60 -1.29 5.67
C ILE A 227 6.56 -0.19 5.51
N LEU A 228 6.53 0.74 6.47
CA LEU A 228 5.91 2.05 6.35
C LEU A 228 7.02 3.10 6.35
N ALA A 229 7.09 3.91 5.30
CA ALA A 229 8.04 5.01 5.16
C ALA A 229 7.30 6.31 4.90
N ILE A 230 7.66 7.37 5.62
CA ILE A 230 7.06 8.71 5.51
C ILE A 230 8.18 9.69 5.24
N TYR A 231 8.03 10.43 4.16
CA TYR A 231 8.97 11.47 3.73
C TYR A 231 8.27 12.80 3.56
N LYS A 232 8.99 13.89 3.83
CA LYS A 232 8.55 15.26 3.59
C LYS A 232 9.40 15.89 2.50
N LYS A 233 8.78 16.61 1.59
CA LYS A 233 9.45 17.46 0.62
C LYS A 233 9.78 18.80 1.26
N VAL A 234 11.05 19.16 1.29
CA VAL A 234 11.56 20.44 1.79
C VAL A 234 11.83 21.40 0.65
#